data_dcf6ab829d3bc211c70134dc357fd5e2
#
_entry.id   dcf6ab829d3bc211c70134dc357fd5e2
#
_cell.length_a   1.000
_cell.length_b   1.000
_cell.length_c   1.000
_cell.angle_alpha   90.00
_cell.angle_beta   90.00
_cell.angle_gamma   90.00
#
_symmetry.space_group_name_H-M   'P 1'
#
loop_
_entity.id
_entity.type
_entity.pdbx_description
1 polymer ?
#
loop_
_entity_poly.entity_id
_entity_poly.type
_entity_poly.pdbx_seq_one_letter_code
_entity_poly.pdbx_strand_id
1 'polypeptide(L)'
;MSSSIQPPQPSDPGTAANWRTVILFAGLVTLVGLIVWPSLAGRIQYAKTRAELSAIRDAAAGAELKAVGKLFTTLARVIGPAVVNVTSKKRVHTLADEIAALRGESSSGATNESVGSGVVIESDGVIVTNYHVVAQSDEIEVTLADGRHFKASLVGADAATDLAVLRVDAKDLPKADWADSDTAEVGEMVWAIGNPFGLDRTITYGIVSAVGRRGVVDNPFQEFLQTDASINPGNSGGPLVDVDGHVMGITTAIVGKGFRGIGFAIPSNTARRVSDEIRMTGHVERGYLGMALRELPPGLVGGPGAAVAAVEPKSPAAEAGVEPGDIVLSFDGEAITEPATLVLLLTRAPVGSEVPLEIIRAGEQQMITVRVGRRPHDK
;
A
#
# COMPACT_ATOMS: atom_id res chain seq x y z
N MET A 1 -73.45 -3.41 81.05
CA MET A 1 -73.12 -2.91 79.72
C MET A 1 -71.70 -3.33 79.43
N SER A 2 -71.56 -4.41 78.73
CA SER A 2 -70.23 -5.03 78.45
C SER A 2 -69.90 -4.71 76.99
N SER A 3 -68.89 -3.89 76.74
CA SER A 3 -68.33 -3.62 75.38
C SER A 3 -67.19 -4.55 75.12
N SER A 4 -67.43 -5.50 74.24
CA SER A 4 -66.42 -6.43 73.73
C SER A 4 -65.50 -5.70 72.75
N ILE A 5 -64.23 -5.61 73.03
CA ILE A 5 -63.16 -5.13 72.12
C ILE A 5 -62.77 -6.32 71.28
N GLN A 6 -63.01 -6.21 69.98
CA GLN A 6 -62.55 -7.17 68.98
C GLN A 6 -61.05 -6.91 68.67
N PRO A 7 -60.17 -7.93 68.56
CA PRO A 7 -58.79 -7.73 68.23
C PRO A 7 -58.67 -7.40 66.73
N PRO A 8 -57.65 -6.65 66.34
CA PRO A 8 -57.39 -6.29 64.89
C PRO A 8 -57.05 -7.52 64.10
N GLN A 9 -57.62 -7.62 62.92
CA GLN A 9 -57.30 -8.65 61.91
C GLN A 9 -55.88 -8.46 61.42
N PRO A 10 -55.14 -9.55 61.09
CA PRO A 10 -53.82 -9.43 60.54
C PRO A 10 -53.92 -8.87 59.10
N SER A 11 -53.16 -7.84 58.87
CA SER A 11 -52.98 -7.26 57.54
C SER A 11 -52.45 -8.31 56.55
N ASP A 12 -53.10 -8.42 55.40
CA ASP A 12 -52.73 -9.19 54.22
C ASP A 12 -51.26 -9.02 53.92
N PRO A 13 -50.50 -10.10 53.71
CA PRO A 13 -49.13 -10.00 53.20
C PRO A 13 -49.15 -9.67 51.71
N GLY A 14 -49.54 -8.41 51.42
CA GLY A 14 -49.54 -7.85 50.08
C GLY A 14 -48.13 -7.81 49.53
N THR A 15 -47.94 -8.60 48.50
CA THR A 15 -47.00 -8.38 47.38
C THR A 15 -45.58 -7.95 47.76
N ALA A 16 -44.84 -8.76 48.48
CA ALA A 16 -43.37 -8.73 48.37
C ALA A 16 -42.99 -9.10 46.96
N ALA A 17 -42.89 -8.10 46.08
CA ALA A 17 -42.39 -8.30 44.72
C ALA A 17 -41.10 -9.13 44.82
N ASN A 18 -41.15 -10.31 44.25
CA ASN A 18 -40.07 -11.29 44.39
C ASN A 18 -38.84 -10.77 43.60
N TRP A 19 -38.02 -9.91 44.24
CA TRP A 19 -36.88 -9.19 43.64
C TRP A 19 -35.95 -10.13 42.89
N ARG A 20 -35.90 -11.42 43.29
CA ARG A 20 -35.19 -12.48 42.57
C ARG A 20 -35.79 -12.73 41.20
N THR A 21 -37.10 -12.74 41.07
CA THR A 21 -37.80 -12.89 39.79
C THR A 21 -37.57 -11.67 38.88
N VAL A 22 -37.52 -10.47 39.45
CA VAL A 22 -37.23 -9.22 38.70
C VAL A 22 -35.78 -9.23 38.20
N ILE A 23 -34.81 -9.64 39.03
CA ILE A 23 -33.40 -9.74 38.63
C ILE A 23 -33.20 -10.82 37.54
N LEU A 24 -33.83 -12.00 37.70
CA LEU A 24 -33.77 -13.07 36.71
C LEU A 24 -34.39 -12.62 35.37
N PHE A 25 -35.53 -11.91 35.44
CA PHE A 25 -36.18 -11.37 34.23
C PHE A 25 -35.31 -10.30 33.56
N ALA A 26 -34.73 -9.36 34.34
CA ALA A 26 -33.80 -8.35 33.83
C ALA A 26 -32.54 -8.99 33.22
N GLY A 27 -31.97 -10.00 33.88
CA GLY A 27 -30.83 -10.75 33.35
C GLY A 27 -31.16 -11.48 32.06
N LEU A 28 -32.35 -12.10 31.97
CA LEU A 28 -32.81 -12.76 30.75
C LEU A 28 -32.98 -11.77 29.59
N VAL A 29 -33.59 -10.62 29.85
CA VAL A 29 -33.81 -9.53 28.85
C VAL A 29 -32.44 -9.00 28.36
N THR A 30 -31.51 -8.79 29.28
CA THR A 30 -30.15 -8.36 28.92
C THR A 30 -29.41 -9.41 28.08
N LEU A 31 -29.51 -10.68 28.47
CA LEU A 31 -28.89 -11.78 27.73
C LEU A 31 -29.49 -11.92 26.30
N VAL A 32 -30.81 -11.87 26.18
CA VAL A 32 -31.52 -11.88 24.91
C VAL A 32 -31.13 -10.64 24.08
N GLY A 33 -31.03 -9.49 24.73
CA GLY A 33 -30.55 -8.25 24.09
C GLY A 33 -29.14 -8.43 23.50
N LEU A 34 -28.20 -8.95 24.27
CA LEU A 34 -26.82 -9.21 23.82
C LEU A 34 -26.72 -10.19 22.66
N ILE A 35 -27.61 -11.20 22.62
CA ILE A 35 -27.64 -12.19 21.54
C ILE A 35 -28.31 -11.65 20.29
N VAL A 36 -29.42 -10.92 20.46
CA VAL A 36 -30.25 -10.45 19.32
C VAL A 36 -29.74 -9.12 18.74
N TRP A 37 -29.15 -8.25 19.58
CA TRP A 37 -28.71 -6.92 19.19
C TRP A 37 -27.72 -6.92 18.01
N PRO A 38 -26.66 -7.76 17.97
CA PRO A 38 -25.74 -7.77 16.82
C PRO A 38 -26.42 -8.12 15.50
N SER A 39 -27.35 -9.09 15.53
CA SER A 39 -28.12 -9.48 14.33
C SER A 39 -29.13 -8.41 13.91
N LEU A 40 -29.75 -7.72 14.88
CA LEU A 40 -30.68 -6.62 14.60
C LEU A 40 -29.95 -5.39 14.09
N ALA A 41 -28.82 -5.02 14.69
CA ALA A 41 -27.94 -3.93 14.24
C ALA A 41 -27.45 -4.17 12.80
N GLY A 42 -27.01 -5.40 12.48
CA GLY A 42 -26.62 -5.77 11.14
C GLY A 42 -27.77 -5.66 10.12
N ARG A 43 -28.98 -6.06 10.50
CA ARG A 43 -30.18 -5.89 9.65
C ARG A 43 -30.56 -4.43 9.41
N ILE A 44 -30.46 -3.59 10.44
CA ILE A 44 -30.72 -2.15 10.34
C ILE A 44 -29.68 -1.50 9.43
N GLN A 45 -28.41 -1.81 9.64
CA GLN A 45 -27.32 -1.31 8.79
C GLN A 45 -27.52 -1.73 7.33
N TYR A 46 -27.81 -3.01 7.10
CA TYR A 46 -28.10 -3.54 5.76
C TYR A 46 -29.30 -2.85 5.12
N ALA A 47 -30.39 -2.65 5.86
CA ALA A 47 -31.59 -1.96 5.34
C ALA A 47 -31.29 -0.49 4.98
N LYS A 48 -30.47 0.20 5.81
CA LYS A 48 -30.03 1.57 5.54
C LYS A 48 -29.18 1.65 4.27
N THR A 49 -28.15 0.80 4.18
CA THR A 49 -27.30 0.74 2.98
C THR A 49 -28.09 0.36 1.72
N ARG A 50 -29.07 -0.53 1.84
CA ARG A 50 -29.94 -0.89 0.72
C ARG A 50 -30.84 0.27 0.29
N ALA A 51 -31.34 1.08 1.23
CA ALA A 51 -32.13 2.27 0.92
C ALA A 51 -31.28 3.35 0.24
N GLU A 52 -30.02 3.55 0.70
CA GLU A 52 -29.05 4.43 0.06
C GLU A 52 -28.74 3.97 -1.38
N LEU A 53 -28.50 2.69 -1.60
CA LEU A 53 -28.31 2.13 -2.94
C LEU A 53 -29.53 2.32 -3.85
N SER A 54 -30.75 2.17 -3.31
CA SER A 54 -31.98 2.41 -4.10
C SER A 54 -32.12 3.88 -4.49
N ALA A 55 -31.81 4.80 -3.55
CA ALA A 55 -31.83 6.23 -3.83
C ALA A 55 -30.80 6.64 -4.90
N ILE A 56 -29.59 6.09 -4.86
CA ILE A 56 -28.56 6.28 -5.87
C ILE A 56 -29.06 5.75 -7.24
N ARG A 57 -29.65 4.56 -7.26
CA ARG A 57 -30.18 3.96 -8.49
C ARG A 57 -31.31 4.78 -9.12
N ASP A 58 -32.22 5.31 -8.29
CA ASP A 58 -33.40 6.05 -8.77
C ASP A 58 -33.02 7.48 -9.24
N ALA A 59 -31.93 8.07 -8.70
CA ALA A 59 -31.34 9.30 -9.19
C ALA A 59 -30.56 9.13 -10.52
N ALA A 60 -30.11 7.92 -10.86
CA ALA A 60 -29.22 7.61 -11.98
C ALA A 60 -29.90 7.51 -13.36
N ALA A 61 -31.13 7.96 -13.54
CA ALA A 61 -31.83 7.86 -14.82
C ALA A 61 -31.33 8.87 -15.86
N GLY A 62 -30.35 8.47 -16.64
CA GLY A 62 -30.08 9.04 -17.97
C GLY A 62 -29.07 10.18 -18.08
N ALA A 63 -29.10 11.23 -17.29
CA ALA A 63 -28.17 12.37 -17.37
C ALA A 63 -26.82 12.05 -16.69
N GLU A 64 -26.86 11.31 -15.62
CA GLU A 64 -25.67 10.96 -14.81
C GLU A 64 -24.76 9.94 -15.48
N LEU A 65 -25.31 8.99 -16.22
CA LEU A 65 -24.51 8.01 -16.98
C LEU A 65 -23.68 8.71 -18.09
N LYS A 66 -24.22 9.76 -18.69
CA LYS A 66 -23.47 10.61 -19.64
C LYS A 66 -22.38 11.42 -18.93
N ALA A 67 -22.64 11.87 -17.70
CA ALA A 67 -21.64 12.58 -16.88
C ALA A 67 -20.45 11.67 -16.53
N VAL A 68 -20.72 10.42 -16.14
CA VAL A 68 -19.67 9.40 -15.92
C VAL A 68 -18.86 9.18 -17.21
N GLY A 69 -19.48 8.96 -18.36
CA GLY A 69 -18.75 8.83 -19.62
C GLY A 69 -17.91 10.06 -19.98
N LYS A 70 -18.41 11.27 -19.64
CA LYS A 70 -17.64 12.51 -19.81
C LYS A 70 -16.45 12.58 -18.87
N LEU A 71 -16.59 12.08 -17.63
CA LEU A 71 -15.49 11.97 -16.66
C LEU A 71 -14.32 11.18 -17.25
N PHE A 72 -14.55 9.97 -17.77
CA PHE A 72 -13.53 9.13 -18.39
C PHE A 72 -12.75 9.87 -19.49
N THR A 73 -13.48 10.52 -20.39
CA THR A 73 -12.83 11.26 -21.49
C THR A 73 -12.09 12.50 -21.01
N THR A 74 -12.56 13.14 -19.94
CA THR A 74 -11.91 14.30 -19.34
C THR A 74 -10.63 13.90 -18.65
N LEU A 75 -10.65 12.84 -17.81
CA LEU A 75 -9.45 12.30 -17.16
C LEU A 75 -8.37 11.93 -18.18
N ALA A 76 -8.75 11.21 -19.26
CA ALA A 76 -7.81 10.86 -20.32
C ALA A 76 -7.14 12.09 -20.96
N ARG A 77 -7.86 13.20 -21.08
CA ARG A 77 -7.32 14.46 -21.65
C ARG A 77 -6.47 15.25 -20.68
N VAL A 78 -6.82 15.25 -19.39
CA VAL A 78 -6.11 16.02 -18.34
C VAL A 78 -4.81 15.32 -17.96
N ILE A 79 -4.87 14.02 -17.65
CA ILE A 79 -3.72 13.27 -17.14
C ILE A 79 -2.86 12.71 -18.27
N GLY A 80 -3.47 12.34 -19.38
CA GLY A 80 -2.75 11.74 -20.50
C GLY A 80 -1.48 12.49 -20.93
N PRO A 81 -1.46 13.83 -21.02
CA PRO A 81 -0.25 14.57 -21.36
C PRO A 81 0.91 14.40 -20.38
N ALA A 82 0.64 14.09 -19.11
CA ALA A 82 1.66 13.81 -18.10
C ALA A 82 2.18 12.36 -18.14
N VAL A 83 1.52 11.46 -18.89
CA VAL A 83 1.94 10.06 -19.02
C VAL A 83 2.82 9.88 -20.25
N VAL A 84 4.01 9.32 -20.03
CA VAL A 84 5.04 9.17 -21.05
C VAL A 84 5.31 7.68 -21.33
N ASN A 85 5.80 7.39 -22.52
CA ASN A 85 6.42 6.10 -22.83
C ASN A 85 7.87 6.12 -22.35
N VAL A 86 8.31 5.02 -21.74
CA VAL A 86 9.70 4.80 -21.34
C VAL A 86 10.22 3.57 -22.07
N THR A 87 11.21 3.78 -22.91
CA THR A 87 11.92 2.71 -23.62
C THR A 87 13.35 2.64 -23.09
N SER A 88 13.75 1.46 -22.65
CA SER A 88 15.10 1.22 -22.19
C SER A 88 15.79 0.17 -23.06
N LYS A 89 17.05 0.38 -23.38
CA LYS A 89 17.86 -0.49 -24.25
C LYS A 89 19.06 -0.99 -23.47
N LYS A 90 19.27 -2.32 -23.50
CA LYS A 90 20.44 -2.97 -22.92
C LYS A 90 21.18 -3.69 -24.03
N ARG A 91 22.46 -3.40 -24.18
CA ARG A 91 23.33 -4.17 -25.10
C ARG A 91 23.61 -5.55 -24.53
N VAL A 92 23.35 -6.55 -25.32
CA VAL A 92 23.76 -7.92 -25.00
C VAL A 92 25.14 -8.12 -25.58
N HIS A 93 26.17 -8.15 -24.73
CA HIS A 93 27.51 -8.50 -25.14
C HIS A 93 27.57 -10.00 -25.44
N THR A 94 27.76 -10.31 -26.70
CA THR A 94 27.93 -11.69 -27.17
C THR A 94 29.41 -11.99 -27.39
N LEU A 95 29.79 -13.27 -27.40
CA LEU A 95 31.13 -13.68 -27.77
C LEU A 95 31.52 -13.16 -29.16
N ALA A 96 30.57 -13.01 -30.09
CA ALA A 96 30.78 -12.41 -31.40
C ALA A 96 31.17 -10.93 -31.32
N ASP A 97 30.64 -10.18 -30.36
CA ASP A 97 30.98 -8.77 -30.11
C ASP A 97 32.40 -8.64 -29.57
N GLU A 98 32.84 -9.56 -28.70
CA GLU A 98 34.23 -9.61 -28.22
C GLU A 98 35.22 -9.93 -29.37
N ILE A 99 34.87 -10.87 -30.24
CA ILE A 99 35.70 -11.22 -31.42
C ILE A 99 35.74 -10.04 -32.41
N ALA A 100 34.61 -9.35 -32.65
CA ALA A 100 34.55 -8.17 -33.52
C ALA A 100 35.44 -7.04 -32.98
N ALA A 101 35.37 -6.78 -31.66
CA ALA A 101 36.19 -5.77 -30.99
C ALA A 101 37.70 -6.08 -31.13
N LEU A 102 38.08 -7.35 -30.98
CA LEU A 102 39.47 -7.80 -31.20
C LEU A 102 39.95 -7.62 -32.65
N ARG A 103 39.04 -7.59 -33.62
CA ARG A 103 39.30 -7.37 -35.05
C ARG A 103 39.23 -5.91 -35.48
N GLY A 104 38.83 -4.99 -34.54
CA GLY A 104 38.58 -3.59 -34.84
C GLY A 104 37.33 -3.36 -35.70
N GLU A 105 36.41 -4.33 -35.71
CA GLU A 105 35.13 -4.28 -36.42
C GLU A 105 34.04 -3.73 -35.49
N SER A 106 33.14 -2.92 -36.03
CA SER A 106 31.95 -2.47 -35.26
C SER A 106 30.97 -3.61 -35.19
N SER A 107 30.67 -4.07 -33.97
CA SER A 107 29.60 -5.05 -33.72
C SER A 107 28.25 -4.36 -33.69
N SER A 108 27.28 -4.90 -34.41
CA SER A 108 25.87 -4.56 -34.27
C SER A 108 25.21 -5.41 -33.17
N GLY A 109 25.73 -5.32 -31.92
CA GLY A 109 25.27 -6.15 -30.81
C GLY A 109 23.72 -6.19 -30.70
N ALA A 110 23.21 -7.37 -30.36
CA ALA A 110 21.78 -7.52 -30.06
C ALA A 110 21.42 -6.61 -28.89
N THR A 111 20.34 -5.86 -29.03
CA THR A 111 19.80 -5.02 -27.95
C THR A 111 18.53 -5.66 -27.41
N ASN A 112 18.47 -5.87 -26.10
CA ASN A 112 17.20 -6.13 -25.43
C ASN A 112 16.51 -4.80 -25.13
N GLU A 113 15.27 -4.69 -25.55
CA GLU A 113 14.45 -3.51 -25.33
C GLU A 113 13.36 -3.84 -24.30
N SER A 114 13.20 -2.98 -23.30
CA SER A 114 12.10 -3.00 -22.35
C SER A 114 11.26 -1.75 -22.55
N VAL A 115 9.94 -1.91 -22.56
CA VAL A 115 8.98 -0.82 -22.77
C VAL A 115 8.02 -0.75 -21.61
N GLY A 116 7.82 0.46 -21.10
CA GLY A 116 6.88 0.75 -20.03
C GLY A 116 6.35 2.17 -20.15
N SER A 117 5.73 2.62 -19.10
CA SER A 117 5.22 3.99 -18.95
C SER A 117 5.95 4.72 -17.83
N GLY A 118 5.79 6.03 -17.80
CA GLY A 118 6.20 6.89 -16.70
C GLY A 118 5.19 8.00 -16.49
N VAL A 119 5.28 8.68 -15.37
CA VAL A 119 4.48 9.85 -15.06
C VAL A 119 5.38 11.05 -14.75
N VAL A 120 5.13 12.17 -15.40
CA VAL A 120 5.80 13.44 -15.12
C VAL A 120 5.24 13.98 -13.81
N ILE A 121 6.10 14.15 -12.81
CA ILE A 121 5.73 14.66 -11.48
C ILE A 121 6.18 16.12 -11.27
N GLU A 122 7.14 16.59 -12.07
CA GLU A 122 7.58 17.98 -12.07
C GLU A 122 7.70 18.51 -13.48
N SER A 123 7.26 19.74 -13.69
CA SER A 123 7.23 20.38 -15.04
C SER A 123 8.60 20.62 -15.65
N ASP A 124 9.67 20.51 -14.86
CA ASP A 124 11.06 20.63 -15.30
C ASP A 124 11.70 19.31 -15.75
N GLY A 125 10.88 18.25 -15.92
CA GLY A 125 11.30 17.00 -16.54
C GLY A 125 11.64 15.84 -15.58
N VAL A 126 11.12 15.86 -14.35
CA VAL A 126 11.22 14.71 -13.43
C VAL A 126 10.09 13.74 -13.69
N ILE A 127 10.45 12.47 -13.89
CA ILE A 127 9.54 11.39 -14.26
C ILE A 127 9.75 10.23 -13.29
N VAL A 128 8.65 9.65 -12.81
CA VAL A 128 8.65 8.41 -12.03
C VAL A 128 8.21 7.25 -12.92
N THR A 129 8.89 6.14 -12.81
CA THR A 129 8.57 4.86 -13.48
C THR A 129 8.92 3.68 -12.58
N ASN A 130 8.73 2.45 -13.05
CA ASN A 130 9.20 1.27 -12.32
C ASN A 130 10.70 1.02 -12.55
N TYR A 131 11.35 0.46 -11.51
CA TYR A 131 12.75 0.03 -11.60
C TYR A 131 12.94 -1.03 -12.68
N HIS A 132 12.07 -2.05 -12.75
CA HIS A 132 12.21 -3.15 -13.72
C HIS A 132 12.13 -2.68 -15.18
N VAL A 133 11.52 -1.53 -15.47
CA VAL A 133 11.46 -0.93 -16.81
C VAL A 133 12.83 -0.43 -17.23
N VAL A 134 13.65 0.08 -16.30
CA VAL A 134 14.94 0.73 -16.57
C VAL A 134 16.14 -0.05 -16.03
N ALA A 135 15.91 -1.23 -15.45
CA ALA A 135 16.95 -2.02 -14.80
C ALA A 135 18.06 -2.41 -15.78
N GLN A 136 19.31 -2.11 -15.40
CA GLN A 136 20.50 -2.47 -16.18
C GLN A 136 20.51 -1.94 -17.62
N SER A 137 19.80 -0.84 -17.92
CA SER A 137 19.78 -0.24 -19.25
C SER A 137 21.02 0.64 -19.49
N ASP A 138 21.54 0.58 -20.72
CA ASP A 138 22.62 1.45 -21.18
C ASP A 138 22.08 2.78 -21.72
N GLU A 139 20.85 2.78 -22.20
CA GLU A 139 20.16 3.93 -22.74
C GLU A 139 18.68 3.94 -22.37
N ILE A 140 18.18 5.10 -21.99
CA ILE A 140 16.78 5.31 -21.65
C ILE A 140 16.25 6.46 -22.52
N GLU A 141 15.17 6.20 -23.22
CA GLU A 141 14.45 7.17 -24.05
C GLU A 141 13.04 7.37 -23.50
N VAL A 142 12.60 8.62 -23.45
CA VAL A 142 11.26 9.02 -23.05
C VAL A 142 10.55 9.65 -24.22
N THR A 143 9.38 9.14 -24.58
CA THR A 143 8.49 9.72 -25.59
C THR A 143 7.28 10.35 -24.91
N LEU A 144 7.10 11.64 -25.11
CA LEU A 144 5.97 12.40 -24.59
C LEU A 144 4.69 12.10 -25.39
N ALA A 145 3.57 12.48 -24.81
CA ALA A 145 2.25 12.32 -25.41
C ALA A 145 2.05 13.10 -26.73
N ASP A 146 2.85 14.12 -26.98
CA ASP A 146 2.84 14.93 -28.20
C ASP A 146 3.85 14.44 -29.26
N GLY A 147 4.51 13.31 -29.01
CA GLY A 147 5.48 12.67 -29.90
C GLY A 147 6.91 13.21 -29.79
N ARG A 148 7.21 14.14 -28.87
CA ARG A 148 8.59 14.55 -28.61
C ARG A 148 9.36 13.42 -27.92
N HIS A 149 10.61 13.21 -28.34
CA HIS A 149 11.52 12.23 -27.80
C HIS A 149 12.66 12.88 -27.05
N PHE A 150 13.01 12.33 -25.90
CA PHE A 150 14.09 12.82 -25.07
C PHE A 150 14.95 11.65 -24.60
N LYS A 151 16.25 11.84 -24.61
CA LYS A 151 17.16 10.98 -23.87
C LYS A 151 17.00 11.29 -22.39
N ALA A 152 16.73 10.27 -21.59
CA ALA A 152 16.57 10.40 -20.15
C ALA A 152 17.85 9.96 -19.41
N SER A 153 18.15 10.65 -18.33
CA SER A 153 19.14 10.21 -17.35
C SER A 153 18.44 9.56 -16.16
N LEU A 154 19.00 8.46 -15.65
CA LEU A 154 18.58 7.85 -14.41
C LEU A 154 19.11 8.70 -13.25
N VAL A 155 18.23 9.33 -12.49
CA VAL A 155 18.60 10.06 -11.25
C VAL A 155 18.96 9.07 -10.16
N GLY A 156 18.15 8.01 -10.03
CA GLY A 156 18.37 6.89 -9.13
C GLY A 156 17.21 5.91 -9.21
N ALA A 157 17.39 4.79 -8.53
CA ALA A 157 16.37 3.74 -8.52
C ALA A 157 16.40 2.96 -7.22
N ASP A 158 15.26 2.36 -6.91
CA ASP A 158 15.07 1.52 -5.76
C ASP A 158 14.40 0.20 -6.14
N ALA A 159 15.21 -0.85 -6.24
CA ALA A 159 14.75 -2.19 -6.57
C ALA A 159 13.77 -2.77 -5.54
N ALA A 160 13.87 -2.35 -4.28
CA ALA A 160 13.03 -2.89 -3.23
C ALA A 160 11.58 -2.39 -3.31
N THR A 161 11.34 -1.16 -3.78
CA THR A 161 9.98 -0.66 -4.04
C THR A 161 9.59 -0.75 -5.51
N ASP A 162 10.50 -1.20 -6.38
CA ASP A 162 10.32 -1.22 -7.84
C ASP A 162 10.05 0.17 -8.43
N LEU A 163 10.75 1.21 -7.94
CA LEU A 163 10.64 2.58 -8.42
C LEU A 163 11.95 3.11 -9.00
N ALA A 164 11.85 3.99 -9.97
CA ALA A 164 12.98 4.71 -10.54
C ALA A 164 12.56 6.16 -10.86
N VAL A 165 13.51 7.08 -10.73
CA VAL A 165 13.36 8.49 -11.09
C VAL A 165 14.26 8.79 -12.28
N LEU A 166 13.64 9.33 -13.32
CA LEU A 166 14.29 9.77 -14.53
C LEU A 166 14.27 11.29 -14.64
N ARG A 167 15.23 11.82 -15.40
CA ARG A 167 15.27 13.23 -15.76
C ARG A 167 15.45 13.41 -17.26
N VAL A 168 14.63 14.25 -17.85
CA VAL A 168 14.77 14.74 -19.23
C VAL A 168 15.06 16.23 -19.23
N ASP A 169 15.80 16.70 -20.23
CA ASP A 169 16.06 18.14 -20.42
C ASP A 169 14.89 18.76 -21.17
N ALA A 170 13.82 19.03 -20.43
CA ALA A 170 12.61 19.67 -20.93
C ALA A 170 12.01 20.57 -19.85
N LYS A 171 11.23 21.57 -20.27
CA LYS A 171 10.54 22.53 -19.38
C LYS A 171 9.07 22.62 -19.77
N ASP A 172 8.28 23.14 -18.84
CA ASP A 172 6.85 23.38 -19.03
C ASP A 172 6.10 22.10 -19.45
N LEU A 173 6.53 20.94 -18.94
CA LEU A 173 5.85 19.68 -19.16
C LEU A 173 4.55 19.63 -18.37
N PRO A 174 3.48 19.07 -18.95
CA PRO A 174 2.30 18.69 -18.18
C PRO A 174 2.72 17.72 -17.09
N LYS A 175 2.34 17.99 -15.84
CA LYS A 175 2.62 17.13 -14.69
C LYS A 175 1.33 16.61 -14.07
N ALA A 176 1.42 15.49 -13.36
CA ALA A 176 0.37 14.96 -12.52
C ALA A 176 0.62 15.33 -11.05
N ASP A 177 -0.45 15.53 -10.30
CA ASP A 177 -0.40 15.75 -8.86
C ASP A 177 -0.68 14.44 -8.11
N TRP A 178 -0.10 14.29 -6.90
CA TRP A 178 -0.27 13.12 -6.06
C TRP A 178 -1.58 13.17 -5.27
N ALA A 179 -2.31 12.05 -5.22
CA ALA A 179 -3.33 11.81 -4.21
C ALA A 179 -2.70 11.38 -2.88
N ASP A 180 -3.49 11.33 -1.81
CA ASP A 180 -3.12 10.71 -0.54
C ASP A 180 -3.60 9.26 -0.52
N SER A 181 -2.70 8.30 -0.78
CA SER A 181 -3.06 6.87 -0.83
C SER A 181 -3.44 6.27 0.53
N ASP A 182 -3.17 6.95 1.65
CA ASP A 182 -3.55 6.45 2.98
C ASP A 182 -5.07 6.67 3.23
N THR A 183 -5.71 7.54 2.42
CA THR A 183 -7.16 7.75 2.44
C THR A 183 -7.93 6.86 1.47
N ALA A 184 -7.23 6.03 0.68
CA ALA A 184 -7.86 5.17 -0.33
C ALA A 184 -8.83 4.17 0.30
N GLU A 185 -10.06 4.11 -0.24
CA GLU A 185 -11.10 3.19 0.22
C GLU A 185 -11.39 2.10 -0.82
N VAL A 186 -11.71 0.90 -0.34
CA VAL A 186 -12.16 -0.20 -1.20
C VAL A 186 -13.49 0.18 -1.87
N GLY A 187 -13.54 0.07 -3.18
CA GLY A 187 -14.70 0.47 -4.00
C GLY A 187 -14.53 1.81 -4.70
N GLU A 188 -13.50 2.60 -4.40
CA GLU A 188 -13.19 3.83 -5.14
C GLU A 188 -12.85 3.54 -6.59
N MET A 189 -13.37 4.36 -7.51
CA MET A 189 -13.09 4.25 -8.94
C MET A 189 -11.68 4.74 -9.24
N VAL A 190 -10.94 3.93 -10.01
CA VAL A 190 -9.56 4.26 -10.41
C VAL A 190 -9.34 3.95 -11.89
N TRP A 191 -8.40 4.68 -12.51
CA TRP A 191 -7.98 4.50 -13.89
C TRP A 191 -6.48 4.27 -13.96
N ALA A 192 -6.09 3.17 -14.61
CA ALA A 192 -4.70 2.94 -14.97
C ALA A 192 -4.44 3.50 -16.36
N ILE A 193 -3.42 4.35 -16.48
CA ILE A 193 -3.07 5.02 -17.72
C ILE A 193 -1.65 4.62 -18.12
N GLY A 194 -1.49 4.13 -19.34
CA GLY A 194 -0.22 3.79 -19.93
C GLY A 194 -0.03 4.40 -21.30
N ASN A 195 1.22 4.40 -21.75
CA ASN A 195 1.61 4.85 -23.08
C ASN A 195 2.60 3.84 -23.72
N PRO A 196 2.16 2.58 -23.96
CA PRO A 196 3.06 1.48 -24.31
C PRO A 196 3.86 1.66 -25.60
N PHE A 197 3.38 2.50 -26.52
CA PHE A 197 4.02 2.68 -27.84
C PHE A 197 4.32 4.14 -28.20
N GLY A 198 4.10 5.08 -27.26
CA GLY A 198 4.32 6.51 -27.47
C GLY A 198 3.31 7.20 -28.43
N LEU A 199 2.40 6.43 -29.03
CA LEU A 199 1.43 6.94 -30.02
C LEU A 199 -0.01 6.91 -29.52
N ASP A 200 -0.40 5.83 -28.83
CA ASP A 200 -1.77 5.63 -28.34
C ASP A 200 -1.77 5.36 -26.84
N ARG A 201 -2.41 6.23 -26.10
CA ARG A 201 -2.61 6.06 -24.66
C ARG A 201 -3.63 4.98 -24.42
N THR A 202 -3.27 4.03 -23.58
CA THR A 202 -4.18 3.03 -23.07
C THR A 202 -4.72 3.50 -21.73
N ILE A 203 -6.04 3.54 -21.60
CA ILE A 203 -6.70 3.79 -20.32
C ILE A 203 -7.59 2.58 -20.00
N THR A 204 -7.42 2.05 -18.81
CA THR A 204 -8.30 1.02 -18.26
C THR A 204 -8.89 1.53 -16.95
N TYR A 205 -10.06 1.06 -16.57
CA TYR A 205 -10.71 1.48 -15.34
C TYR A 205 -11.12 0.27 -14.51
N GLY A 206 -11.26 0.50 -13.23
CA GLY A 206 -11.72 -0.45 -12.24
C GLY A 206 -11.96 0.26 -10.92
N ILE A 207 -11.81 -0.48 -9.84
CA ILE A 207 -11.92 0.03 -8.48
C ILE A 207 -10.68 -0.33 -7.67
N VAL A 208 -10.48 0.32 -6.54
CA VAL A 208 -9.60 -0.18 -5.49
C VAL A 208 -10.25 -1.43 -4.91
N SER A 209 -9.67 -2.60 -5.20
CA SER A 209 -10.20 -3.89 -4.75
C SER A 209 -9.72 -4.26 -3.33
N ALA A 210 -8.53 -3.77 -2.94
CA ALA A 210 -8.00 -3.88 -1.59
C ALA A 210 -6.88 -2.86 -1.38
N VAL A 211 -6.66 -2.48 -0.13
CA VAL A 211 -5.55 -1.65 0.33
C VAL A 211 -4.59 -2.48 1.20
N GLY A 212 -3.33 -2.08 1.28
CA GLY A 212 -2.37 -2.70 2.18
C GLY A 212 -2.00 -4.15 1.81
N ARG A 213 -2.03 -4.55 0.53
CA ARG A 213 -1.70 -5.91 0.10
C ARG A 213 -0.21 -6.18 0.22
N ARG A 214 0.13 -7.16 1.05
CA ARG A 214 1.50 -7.66 1.28
C ARG A 214 1.62 -9.11 0.84
N GLY A 215 2.87 -9.62 0.71
CA GLY A 215 3.11 -11.02 0.34
C GLY A 215 2.68 -11.39 -1.08
N VAL A 216 2.45 -10.40 -1.94
CA VAL A 216 2.14 -10.61 -3.37
C VAL A 216 3.40 -11.02 -4.14
N VAL A 217 4.52 -10.46 -3.74
CA VAL A 217 5.87 -10.83 -4.17
C VAL A 217 6.70 -11.17 -2.95
N ASP A 218 7.76 -11.94 -3.14
CA ASP A 218 8.70 -12.27 -2.06
C ASP A 218 9.61 -11.06 -1.76
N ASN A 219 8.98 -9.98 -1.30
CA ASN A 219 9.66 -8.73 -0.97
C ASN A 219 8.90 -8.02 0.18
N PRO A 220 9.45 -8.01 1.39
CA PRO A 220 8.79 -7.46 2.56
C PRO A 220 8.69 -5.92 2.56
N PHE A 221 9.35 -5.23 1.62
CA PHE A 221 9.31 -3.77 1.50
C PHE A 221 8.16 -3.28 0.64
N GLN A 222 7.37 -4.19 0.05
CA GLN A 222 6.30 -3.84 -0.86
C GLN A 222 4.92 -4.03 -0.23
N GLU A 223 4.17 -2.98 -0.32
CA GLU A 223 2.75 -2.91 -0.03
C GLU A 223 2.04 -2.33 -1.25
N PHE A 224 0.88 -2.88 -1.60
CA PHE A 224 0.20 -2.51 -2.83
C PHE A 224 -1.25 -2.09 -2.60
N LEU A 225 -1.70 -1.17 -3.43
CA LEU A 225 -3.11 -1.06 -3.79
C LEU A 225 -3.43 -2.15 -4.80
N GLN A 226 -4.50 -2.90 -4.56
CA GLN A 226 -5.02 -3.88 -5.51
C GLN A 226 -6.17 -3.26 -6.30
N THR A 227 -6.22 -3.50 -7.61
CA THR A 227 -7.30 -3.04 -8.49
C THR A 227 -7.69 -4.12 -9.48
N ASP A 228 -8.91 -4.09 -9.96
CA ASP A 228 -9.38 -4.88 -11.10
C ASP A 228 -9.27 -4.13 -12.44
N ALA A 229 -8.80 -2.88 -12.43
CA ALA A 229 -8.35 -2.20 -13.64
C ALA A 229 -7.28 -3.06 -14.34
N SER A 230 -7.44 -3.29 -15.64
CA SER A 230 -6.54 -4.16 -16.40
C SER A 230 -5.11 -3.57 -16.44
N ILE A 231 -4.17 -4.22 -15.78
CA ILE A 231 -2.74 -3.91 -15.84
C ILE A 231 -2.09 -4.92 -16.79
N ASN A 232 -1.43 -4.41 -17.82
CA ASN A 232 -0.76 -5.20 -18.86
C ASN A 232 0.64 -4.64 -19.11
N PRO A 233 1.56 -5.41 -19.75
CA PRO A 233 2.81 -4.87 -20.23
C PRO A 233 2.59 -3.59 -21.03
N GLY A 234 3.28 -2.52 -20.65
CA GLY A 234 3.11 -1.18 -21.19
C GLY A 234 2.41 -0.18 -20.27
N ASN A 235 1.55 -0.61 -19.32
CA ASN A 235 1.02 0.28 -18.28
C ASN A 235 1.98 0.40 -17.09
N SER A 236 2.88 -0.58 -16.89
CA SER A 236 3.87 -0.56 -15.79
C SER A 236 4.67 0.73 -15.77
N GLY A 237 4.76 1.35 -14.60
CA GLY A 237 5.38 2.66 -14.39
C GLY A 237 4.45 3.86 -14.66
N GLY A 238 3.28 3.63 -15.25
CA GLY A 238 2.24 4.63 -15.42
C GLY A 238 1.44 4.87 -14.14
N PRO A 239 0.62 5.94 -14.08
CA PRO A 239 -0.19 6.25 -12.91
C PRO A 239 -1.47 5.39 -12.85
N LEU A 240 -1.87 5.04 -11.63
CA LEU A 240 -3.23 4.74 -11.23
C LEU A 240 -3.82 6.03 -10.67
N VAL A 241 -4.89 6.55 -11.25
CA VAL A 241 -5.46 7.85 -10.85
C VAL A 241 -6.88 7.71 -10.28
N ASP A 242 -7.25 8.63 -9.40
CA ASP A 242 -8.58 8.77 -8.83
C ASP A 242 -9.54 9.56 -9.74
N VAL A 243 -10.74 9.83 -9.26
CA VAL A 243 -11.79 10.59 -9.96
C VAL A 243 -11.42 12.06 -10.20
N ASP A 244 -10.51 12.63 -9.41
CA ASP A 244 -10.04 14.01 -9.53
C ASP A 244 -8.81 14.10 -10.46
N GLY A 245 -8.29 12.96 -10.90
CA GLY A 245 -7.11 12.85 -11.76
C GLY A 245 -5.79 12.93 -11.01
N HIS A 246 -5.80 12.74 -9.68
CA HIS A 246 -4.58 12.68 -8.89
C HIS A 246 -4.01 11.26 -8.91
N VAL A 247 -2.69 11.13 -8.82
CA VAL A 247 -1.99 9.85 -8.83
C VAL A 247 -2.16 9.16 -7.49
N MET A 248 -3.01 8.13 -7.44
CA MET A 248 -3.24 7.26 -6.30
C MET A 248 -2.12 6.23 -6.11
N GLY A 249 -1.41 5.87 -7.20
CA GLY A 249 -0.29 4.95 -7.18
C GLY A 249 0.41 4.83 -8.52
N ILE A 250 1.52 4.09 -8.54
CA ILE A 250 2.27 3.72 -9.76
C ILE A 250 1.98 2.26 -10.08
N THR A 251 1.38 2.01 -11.25
CA THR A 251 1.03 0.65 -11.67
C THR A 251 2.28 -0.20 -11.87
N THR A 252 2.23 -1.45 -11.42
CA THR A 252 3.31 -2.41 -11.62
C THR A 252 2.76 -3.75 -12.11
N ALA A 253 3.39 -4.31 -13.15
CA ALA A 253 3.03 -5.63 -13.66
C ALA A 253 3.73 -6.69 -12.83
N ILE A 254 3.01 -7.31 -11.90
CA ILE A 254 3.49 -8.46 -11.15
C ILE A 254 3.37 -9.70 -12.04
N VAL A 255 4.52 -10.22 -12.48
CA VAL A 255 4.58 -11.41 -13.30
C VAL A 255 4.35 -12.65 -12.44
N GLY A 256 3.10 -13.09 -12.33
CA GLY A 256 2.75 -14.34 -11.66
C GLY A 256 1.69 -15.11 -12.46
N LYS A 257 1.89 -16.42 -12.65
CA LYS A 257 1.04 -17.31 -13.44
C LYS A 257 -0.42 -17.46 -12.93
N GLY A 258 -0.86 -16.70 -11.91
CA GLY A 258 -2.15 -16.85 -11.25
C GLY A 258 -3.03 -15.60 -11.18
N PHE A 259 -2.54 -14.41 -11.50
CA PHE A 259 -3.24 -13.15 -11.24
C PHE A 259 -3.99 -12.59 -12.48
N ARG A 260 -4.86 -13.39 -13.08
CA ARG A 260 -5.72 -12.87 -14.16
C ARG A 260 -6.81 -11.96 -13.57
N GLY A 261 -6.88 -10.70 -14.04
CA GLY A 261 -7.89 -9.74 -13.58
C GLY A 261 -7.57 -9.12 -12.20
N ILE A 262 -6.33 -9.25 -11.73
CA ILE A 262 -5.84 -8.58 -10.53
C ILE A 262 -4.66 -7.71 -10.93
N GLY A 263 -4.79 -6.40 -10.73
CA GLY A 263 -3.73 -5.41 -10.91
C GLY A 263 -3.20 -4.92 -9.57
N PHE A 264 -1.98 -4.42 -9.58
CA PHE A 264 -1.33 -3.84 -8.41
C PHE A 264 -0.71 -2.49 -8.75
N ALA A 265 -0.73 -1.59 -7.76
CA ALA A 265 -0.05 -0.31 -7.85
C ALA A 265 0.70 -0.02 -6.53
N ILE A 266 1.88 0.57 -6.65
CA ILE A 266 2.66 1.08 -5.52
C ILE A 266 1.95 2.34 -5.03
N PRO A 267 1.56 2.43 -3.74
CA PRO A 267 0.81 3.57 -3.21
C PRO A 267 1.52 4.92 -3.45
N SER A 268 0.76 5.97 -3.72
CA SER A 268 1.29 7.31 -4.03
C SER A 268 2.18 7.88 -2.91
N ASN A 269 1.80 7.72 -1.64
CA ASN A 269 2.61 8.18 -0.51
C ASN A 269 3.98 7.49 -0.49
N THR A 270 4.05 6.20 -0.80
CA THR A 270 5.31 5.48 -0.96
C THR A 270 6.07 5.97 -2.18
N ALA A 271 5.42 6.11 -3.35
CA ALA A 271 6.05 6.56 -4.58
C ALA A 271 6.61 7.98 -4.45
N ARG A 272 5.85 8.90 -3.83
CA ARG A 272 6.28 10.27 -3.56
C ARG A 272 7.48 10.30 -2.64
N ARG A 273 7.43 9.64 -1.47
CA ARG A 273 8.53 9.60 -0.52
C ARG A 273 9.82 9.04 -1.15
N VAL A 274 9.72 7.93 -1.84
CA VAL A 274 10.86 7.27 -2.51
C VAL A 274 11.43 8.16 -3.62
N SER A 275 10.56 8.77 -4.46
CA SER A 275 11.03 9.65 -5.53
C SER A 275 11.69 10.92 -5.01
N ASP A 276 11.17 11.52 -3.94
CA ASP A 276 11.77 12.71 -3.30
C ASP A 276 13.14 12.37 -2.70
N GLU A 277 13.27 11.23 -2.04
CA GLU A 277 14.55 10.77 -1.47
C GLU A 277 15.58 10.49 -2.57
N ILE A 278 15.19 9.78 -3.65
CA ILE A 278 16.06 9.56 -4.82
C ILE A 278 16.51 10.88 -5.43
N ARG A 279 15.63 11.87 -5.55
CA ARG A 279 15.98 13.20 -6.10
C ARG A 279 17.00 13.93 -5.24
N MET A 280 16.96 13.78 -3.92
CA MET A 280 17.87 14.45 -2.99
C MET A 280 19.21 13.72 -2.86
N THR A 281 19.22 12.41 -2.86
CA THR A 281 20.39 11.60 -2.47
C THR A 281 20.89 10.65 -3.56
N GLY A 282 20.10 10.43 -4.61
CA GLY A 282 20.37 9.46 -5.67
C GLY A 282 19.98 8.02 -5.33
N HIS A 283 19.61 7.72 -4.10
CA HIS A 283 19.27 6.38 -3.62
C HIS A 283 18.30 6.46 -2.43
N VAL A 284 17.74 5.33 -2.03
CA VAL A 284 16.87 5.24 -0.84
C VAL A 284 17.65 4.64 0.33
N GLU A 285 17.67 5.34 1.44
CA GLU A 285 18.22 4.83 2.69
C GLU A 285 17.14 4.07 3.46
N ARG A 286 17.47 2.88 3.97
CA ARG A 286 16.52 2.09 4.76
C ARG A 286 17.00 1.93 6.18
N GLY A 287 16.05 2.12 7.09
CA GLY A 287 16.25 1.77 8.48
C GLY A 287 16.58 0.28 8.61
N TYR A 288 17.44 -0.01 9.57
CA TYR A 288 17.94 -1.34 9.83
C TYR A 288 18.13 -1.53 11.33
N LEU A 289 17.73 -2.68 11.85
CA LEU A 289 17.96 -3.06 13.24
C LEU A 289 18.91 -4.24 13.39
N GLY A 290 19.07 -5.07 12.37
CA GLY A 290 19.95 -6.25 12.38
C GLY A 290 19.40 -7.37 13.23
N MET A 291 18.11 -7.66 13.10
CA MET A 291 17.49 -8.82 13.72
C MET A 291 16.64 -9.57 12.69
N ALA A 292 16.66 -10.90 12.80
CA ALA A 292 15.79 -11.78 12.05
C ALA A 292 14.53 -12.04 12.87
N LEU A 293 13.37 -11.90 12.23
CA LEU A 293 12.07 -12.12 12.85
C LEU A 293 11.42 -13.37 12.29
N ARG A 294 10.54 -13.97 13.11
CA ARG A 294 9.66 -15.06 12.71
C ARG A 294 8.25 -14.84 13.24
N GLU A 295 7.28 -15.44 12.59
CA GLU A 295 5.91 -15.45 13.06
C GLU A 295 5.80 -16.16 14.42
N LEU A 296 4.87 -15.69 15.23
CA LEU A 296 4.51 -16.37 16.47
C LEU A 296 3.65 -17.60 16.14
N PRO A 297 3.89 -18.75 16.80
CA PRO A 297 2.99 -19.88 16.67
C PRO A 297 1.56 -19.51 17.09
N PRO A 298 0.52 -20.00 16.38
CA PRO A 298 -0.86 -19.78 16.76
C PRO A 298 -1.13 -20.21 18.20
N GLY A 299 -1.76 -19.33 19.00
CA GLY A 299 -2.18 -19.64 20.36
C GLY A 299 -1.17 -19.33 21.47
N LEU A 300 -0.08 -18.65 21.19
CA LEU A 300 0.82 -18.16 22.23
C LEU A 300 0.15 -17.04 23.06
N VAL A 301 0.28 -17.15 24.37
CA VAL A 301 -0.19 -16.11 25.30
C VAL A 301 0.74 -14.89 25.16
N GLY A 302 0.23 -13.81 24.55
CA GLY A 302 0.99 -12.57 24.34
C GLY A 302 0.40 -11.67 23.27
N GLY A 303 -0.62 -12.14 22.53
CA GLY A 303 -1.25 -11.36 21.46
C GLY A 303 -0.44 -11.31 20.16
N PRO A 304 -0.78 -10.40 19.25
CA PRO A 304 -0.03 -10.20 18.02
C PRO A 304 1.38 -9.69 18.32
N GLY A 305 2.36 -10.10 17.51
CA GLY A 305 3.76 -9.73 17.68
C GLY A 305 4.66 -10.48 16.69
N ALA A 306 5.96 -10.17 16.73
CA ALA A 306 6.98 -10.88 15.95
C ALA A 306 8.10 -11.39 16.88
N ALA A 307 8.43 -12.67 16.81
CA ALA A 307 9.50 -13.24 17.63
C ALA A 307 10.87 -12.95 17.00
N VAL A 308 11.82 -12.51 17.83
CA VAL A 308 13.22 -12.36 17.45
C VAL A 308 13.87 -13.73 17.35
N ALA A 309 14.21 -14.16 16.14
CA ALA A 309 14.86 -15.44 15.88
C ALA A 309 16.38 -15.36 16.05
N ALA A 310 16.99 -14.24 15.65
CA ALA A 310 18.41 -13.97 15.77
C ALA A 310 18.66 -12.47 15.81
N VAL A 311 19.79 -12.07 16.42
CA VAL A 311 20.29 -10.70 16.43
C VAL A 311 21.72 -10.69 15.88
N GLU A 312 21.98 -9.85 14.91
CA GLU A 312 23.30 -9.71 14.32
C GLU A 312 24.27 -9.03 15.29
N PRO A 313 25.49 -9.55 15.44
CA PRO A 313 26.48 -8.92 16.30
C PRO A 313 26.81 -7.47 15.85
N LYS A 314 26.92 -6.55 16.78
CA LYS A 314 27.21 -5.11 16.55
C LYS A 314 26.14 -4.41 15.72
N SER A 315 24.93 -4.95 15.66
CA SER A 315 23.77 -4.29 15.05
C SER A 315 23.10 -3.33 16.02
N PRO A 316 22.26 -2.40 15.52
CA PRO A 316 21.45 -1.53 16.37
C PRO A 316 20.63 -2.27 17.42
N ALA A 317 20.04 -3.41 17.05
CA ALA A 317 19.29 -4.25 17.98
C ALA A 317 20.19 -4.84 19.07
N ALA A 318 21.39 -5.33 18.70
CA ALA A 318 22.37 -5.85 19.66
C ALA A 318 22.87 -4.76 20.64
N GLU A 319 23.14 -3.55 20.12
CA GLU A 319 23.56 -2.40 20.94
C GLU A 319 22.46 -1.94 21.89
N ALA A 320 21.20 -2.03 21.48
CA ALA A 320 20.03 -1.74 22.32
C ALA A 320 19.71 -2.85 23.33
N GLY A 321 20.37 -4.00 23.25
CA GLY A 321 20.15 -5.12 24.16
C GLY A 321 18.96 -6.01 23.80
N VAL A 322 18.52 -6.02 22.54
CA VAL A 322 17.55 -7.01 22.04
C VAL A 322 18.19 -8.39 21.99
N GLU A 323 17.45 -9.42 22.38
CA GLU A 323 17.95 -10.79 22.47
C GLU A 323 17.09 -11.77 21.65
N PRO A 324 17.67 -12.86 21.13
CA PRO A 324 16.88 -13.94 20.55
C PRO A 324 15.88 -14.48 21.57
N GLY A 325 14.62 -14.61 21.14
CA GLY A 325 13.51 -15.04 22.01
C GLY A 325 12.61 -13.90 22.48
N ASP A 326 13.02 -12.64 22.35
CA ASP A 326 12.15 -11.49 22.57
C ASP A 326 10.94 -11.53 21.59
N ILE A 327 9.80 -11.00 22.02
CA ILE A 327 8.63 -10.81 21.18
C ILE A 327 8.43 -9.30 21.02
N VAL A 328 8.57 -8.79 19.81
CA VAL A 328 8.34 -7.38 19.49
C VAL A 328 6.85 -7.14 19.38
N LEU A 329 6.31 -6.21 20.17
CA LEU A 329 4.91 -5.82 20.22
C LEU A 329 4.61 -4.52 19.49
N SER A 330 5.50 -3.51 19.62
CA SER A 330 5.33 -2.23 18.93
C SER A 330 6.70 -1.61 18.60
N PHE A 331 6.70 -0.77 17.56
CA PHE A 331 7.82 0.04 17.12
C PHE A 331 7.31 1.46 16.88
N ASP A 332 7.89 2.45 17.55
CA ASP A 332 7.45 3.86 17.53
C ASP A 332 5.95 4.04 17.86
N GLY A 333 5.44 3.23 18.79
CA GLY A 333 4.04 3.24 19.19
C GLY A 333 3.08 2.51 18.23
N GLU A 334 3.56 2.06 17.06
CA GLU A 334 2.77 1.28 16.12
C GLU A 334 2.84 -0.22 16.42
N ALA A 335 1.68 -0.87 16.49
CA ALA A 335 1.59 -2.29 16.86
C ALA A 335 2.19 -3.19 15.77
N ILE A 336 3.01 -4.15 16.19
CA ILE A 336 3.56 -5.20 15.34
C ILE A 336 2.66 -6.42 15.44
N THR A 337 2.01 -6.76 14.34
CA THR A 337 1.14 -7.95 14.25
C THR A 337 1.83 -9.15 13.59
N GLU A 338 2.82 -8.87 12.76
CA GLU A 338 3.60 -9.83 11.99
C GLU A 338 5.00 -9.28 11.67
N PRO A 339 5.99 -10.09 11.32
CA PRO A 339 7.35 -9.64 10.98
C PRO A 339 7.40 -8.57 9.88
N ALA A 340 6.56 -8.70 8.85
CA ALA A 340 6.51 -7.77 7.73
C ALA A 340 6.10 -6.35 8.16
N THR A 341 5.28 -6.21 9.20
CA THR A 341 4.90 -4.90 9.75
C THR A 341 6.11 -4.13 10.24
N LEU A 342 7.03 -4.75 11.00
CA LEU A 342 8.24 -4.07 11.46
C LEU A 342 9.14 -3.67 10.30
N VAL A 343 9.30 -4.54 9.29
CA VAL A 343 10.11 -4.22 8.11
C VAL A 343 9.55 -2.98 7.40
N LEU A 344 8.23 -2.89 7.25
CA LEU A 344 7.60 -1.72 6.64
C LEU A 344 7.80 -0.45 7.47
N LEU A 345 7.63 -0.50 8.79
CA LEU A 345 7.86 0.64 9.67
C LEU A 345 9.32 1.13 9.60
N LEU A 346 10.27 0.21 9.52
CA LEU A 346 11.68 0.54 9.33
C LEU A 346 11.97 1.26 7.99
N THR A 347 11.17 1.03 6.94
CA THR A 347 11.33 1.79 5.69
C THR A 347 10.93 3.26 5.83
N ARG A 348 10.12 3.59 6.83
CA ARG A 348 9.63 4.96 7.11
C ARG A 348 10.45 5.65 8.20
N ALA A 349 11.17 4.89 9.02
CA ALA A 349 11.95 5.42 10.14
C ALA A 349 13.25 6.09 9.66
N PRO A 350 13.54 7.34 10.04
CA PRO A 350 14.77 8.01 9.66
C PRO A 350 16.00 7.29 10.22
N VAL A 351 17.02 7.09 9.37
CA VAL A 351 18.31 6.54 9.82
C VAL A 351 18.94 7.46 10.85
N GLY A 352 19.35 6.89 11.98
CA GLY A 352 19.93 7.61 13.12
C GLY A 352 18.92 8.06 14.18
N SER A 353 17.61 7.94 13.94
CA SER A 353 16.58 8.23 14.95
C SER A 353 16.61 7.22 16.10
N GLU A 354 16.27 7.69 17.30
CA GLU A 354 16.05 6.84 18.47
C GLU A 354 14.55 6.59 18.60
N VAL A 355 14.18 5.30 18.62
CA VAL A 355 12.78 4.86 18.54
C VAL A 355 12.49 3.90 19.69
N PRO A 356 11.34 4.03 20.39
CA PRO A 356 10.91 3.06 21.38
C PRO A 356 10.49 1.76 20.72
N LEU A 357 11.03 0.66 21.21
CA LEU A 357 10.70 -0.71 20.85
C LEU A 357 10.12 -1.40 22.07
N GLU A 358 8.86 -1.82 21.99
CA GLU A 358 8.20 -2.55 23.06
C GLU A 358 8.34 -4.04 22.82
N ILE A 359 8.85 -4.76 23.81
CA ILE A 359 9.09 -6.20 23.73
C ILE A 359 8.51 -6.94 24.93
N ILE A 360 8.28 -8.26 24.75
CA ILE A 360 8.12 -9.20 25.86
C ILE A 360 9.39 -10.04 25.94
N ARG A 361 10.02 -10.07 27.13
CA ARG A 361 11.14 -10.94 27.49
C ARG A 361 10.81 -11.72 28.75
N ALA A 362 10.92 -13.04 28.71
CA ALA A 362 10.60 -13.93 29.83
C ALA A 362 9.21 -13.71 30.44
N GLY A 363 8.23 -13.26 29.63
CA GLY A 363 6.86 -12.97 30.07
C GLY A 363 6.64 -11.56 30.63
N GLU A 364 7.68 -10.74 30.72
CA GLU A 364 7.60 -9.35 31.18
C GLU A 364 7.70 -8.38 30.01
N GLN A 365 6.83 -7.39 30.00
CA GLN A 365 6.81 -6.31 29.00
C GLN A 365 7.86 -5.26 29.35
N GLN A 366 8.69 -4.90 28.39
CA GLN A 366 9.79 -3.96 28.52
C GLN A 366 9.82 -2.99 27.37
N MET A 367 10.25 -1.75 27.63
CA MET A 367 10.50 -0.74 26.62
C MET A 367 12.01 -0.58 26.43
N ILE A 368 12.50 -0.74 25.22
CA ILE A 368 13.89 -0.58 24.82
C ILE A 368 13.95 0.56 23.82
N THR A 369 14.88 1.50 23.98
CA THR A 369 15.17 2.51 22.97
C THR A 369 16.20 1.96 22.00
N VAL A 370 15.88 1.91 20.72
CA VAL A 370 16.77 1.43 19.67
C VAL A 370 17.10 2.56 18.71
N ARG A 371 18.38 2.70 18.35
CA ARG A 371 18.82 3.64 17.33
C ARG A 371 18.71 2.97 15.95
N VAL A 372 17.92 3.55 15.05
CA VAL A 372 17.77 3.03 13.69
C VAL A 372 19.09 3.16 12.93
N GLY A 373 19.68 2.05 12.55
CA GLY A 373 20.88 2.01 11.71
C GLY A 373 20.58 2.14 10.23
N ARG A 374 21.61 2.25 9.41
CA ARG A 374 21.53 2.18 7.96
C ARG A 374 21.67 0.72 7.53
N ARG A 375 20.77 0.24 6.68
CA ARG A 375 20.89 -1.10 6.10
C ARG A 375 22.18 -1.19 5.28
N PRO A 376 23.03 -2.20 5.52
CA PRO A 376 24.18 -2.45 4.66
C PRO A 376 23.71 -2.67 3.22
N HIS A 377 24.37 -2.02 2.25
CA HIS A 377 24.09 -2.30 0.84
C HIS A 377 24.55 -3.74 0.56
N ASP A 378 23.68 -4.56 -0.01
CA ASP A 378 24.07 -5.85 -0.58
C ASP A 378 25.12 -5.56 -1.68
N LYS A 379 26.29 -6.17 -1.54
CA LYS A 379 27.41 -6.01 -2.47
C LYS A 379 27.15 -6.79 -3.76
#